data_e0cf4a6c8a23a52bbc43aeba18a4f266
#
_entry.id   e0cf4a6c8a23a52bbc43aeba18a4f266
#
_cell.length_a   1.000
_cell.length_b   1.000
_cell.length_c   1.000
_cell.angle_alpha   90.00
_cell.angle_beta   90.00
_cell.angle_gamma   90.00
#
_symmetry.space_group_name_H-M   'P 1'
#
loop_
_entity.id
_entity.type
_entity.pdbx_description
1 polymer ?
#
loop_
_entity_poly.entity_id
_entity_poly.type
_entity_poly.pdbx_seq_one_letter_code
_entity_poly.pdbx_strand_id
1 'polypeptide(L)'
;MLDTETRNELVRIAEAAGHDPAALMAVVEVESGGTVFADIDGRAEPLIRFEGHYFYRLLGRQKRNRAVTAGLAHHKAGKVRNPRGQAARWSLLRQACAIDRDAALQSASWGVGQVMGAHWRWLDYASVDAFVWEARRGLEGQVEIMLRFIEKAGLADELLSRNWRGFARGYNGPAYARYGYDRKLANAYGQYRVAPGNADMAASTKRHAVLLLRFGDRGELVKALQRQLNRHGFLLPVDGDFGPLTRAALETFQTQSGLVADGIAGPKSFIALERPAKAGSVFRQSAA
;
A
#
# COMPACT_ATOMS: atom_id res chain seq x y z
N MET A 1 -16.73 -5.79 -11.47
CA MET A 1 -16.29 -6.85 -10.51
C MET A 1 -15.09 -7.57 -11.08
N LEU A 2 -14.11 -7.87 -10.25
CA LEU A 2 -12.93 -8.68 -10.62
C LEU A 2 -13.37 -10.07 -11.11
N ASP A 3 -12.71 -10.60 -12.14
CA ASP A 3 -12.92 -11.99 -12.60
C ASP A 3 -12.42 -13.01 -11.57
N THR A 4 -12.75 -14.27 -11.77
CA THR A 4 -12.45 -15.34 -10.81
C THR A 4 -10.95 -15.59 -10.66
N GLU A 5 -10.19 -15.52 -11.75
CA GLU A 5 -8.74 -15.76 -11.73
C GLU A 5 -8.02 -14.65 -10.94
N THR A 6 -8.33 -13.38 -11.24
CA THR A 6 -7.83 -12.22 -10.50
C THR A 6 -8.17 -12.30 -9.01
N ARG A 7 -9.41 -12.72 -8.67
CA ARG A 7 -9.81 -12.89 -7.27
C ARG A 7 -8.97 -13.95 -6.55
N ASN A 8 -8.78 -15.11 -7.18
CA ASN A 8 -8.00 -16.19 -6.59
C ASN A 8 -6.52 -15.80 -6.39
N GLU A 9 -5.96 -15.04 -7.33
CA GLU A 9 -4.61 -14.50 -7.18
C GLU A 9 -4.53 -13.47 -6.05
N LEU A 10 -5.49 -12.55 -5.94
CA LEU A 10 -5.55 -11.57 -4.86
C LEU A 10 -5.73 -12.21 -3.47
N VAL A 11 -6.48 -13.31 -3.38
CA VAL A 11 -6.58 -14.09 -2.12
C VAL A 11 -5.20 -14.57 -1.70
N ARG A 12 -4.47 -15.24 -2.60
CA ARG A 12 -3.13 -15.75 -2.29
C ARG A 12 -2.16 -14.64 -1.89
N ILE A 13 -2.18 -13.51 -2.60
CA ILE A 13 -1.32 -12.36 -2.30
C ILE A 13 -1.69 -11.76 -0.93
N ALA A 14 -2.98 -11.57 -0.66
CA ALA A 14 -3.46 -11.00 0.59
C ALA A 14 -3.09 -11.88 1.79
N GLU A 15 -3.32 -13.20 1.69
CA GLU A 15 -2.98 -14.17 2.74
C GLU A 15 -1.47 -14.19 3.01
N ALA A 16 -0.65 -14.21 1.96
CA ALA A 16 0.80 -14.18 2.08
C ALA A 16 1.31 -12.88 2.75
N ALA A 17 0.62 -11.76 2.52
CA ALA A 17 0.93 -10.47 3.12
C ALA A 17 0.23 -10.24 4.49
N GLY A 18 -0.60 -11.17 4.97
CA GLY A 18 -1.33 -11.05 6.23
C GLY A 18 -2.47 -10.03 6.21
N HIS A 19 -3.05 -9.79 5.04
CA HIS A 19 -4.19 -8.87 4.86
C HIS A 19 -5.51 -9.61 4.65
N ASP A 20 -6.65 -8.94 4.94
CA ASP A 20 -7.98 -9.43 4.60
C ASP A 20 -8.17 -9.42 3.07
N PRO A 21 -8.35 -10.59 2.41
CA PRO A 21 -8.50 -10.66 0.97
C PRO A 21 -9.67 -9.82 0.44
N ALA A 22 -10.79 -9.76 1.17
CA ALA A 22 -11.95 -8.97 0.75
C ALA A 22 -11.66 -7.47 0.81
N ALA A 23 -10.87 -7.02 1.81
CA ALA A 23 -10.45 -5.64 1.92
C ALA A 23 -9.49 -5.25 0.77
N LEU A 24 -8.53 -6.12 0.46
CA LEU A 24 -7.61 -5.91 -0.65
C LEU A 24 -8.34 -5.84 -2.00
N MET A 25 -9.25 -6.80 -2.25
CA MET A 25 -10.08 -6.82 -3.45
C MET A 25 -10.94 -5.56 -3.58
N ALA A 26 -11.48 -5.04 -2.47
CA ALA A 26 -12.27 -3.81 -2.47
C ALA A 26 -11.43 -2.60 -2.91
N VAL A 27 -10.19 -2.49 -2.44
CA VAL A 27 -9.29 -1.40 -2.86
C VAL A 27 -8.95 -1.55 -4.34
N VAL A 28 -8.55 -2.74 -4.78
CA VAL A 28 -8.23 -3.03 -6.20
C VAL A 28 -9.42 -2.72 -7.11
N GLU A 29 -10.62 -3.17 -6.76
CA GLU A 29 -11.84 -2.89 -7.54
C GLU A 29 -12.11 -1.39 -7.69
N VAL A 30 -12.01 -0.64 -6.59
CA VAL A 30 -12.36 0.78 -6.58
C VAL A 30 -11.33 1.62 -7.33
N GLU A 31 -10.04 1.28 -7.23
CA GLU A 31 -8.96 2.04 -7.87
C GLU A 31 -8.79 1.68 -9.36
N SER A 32 -8.95 0.41 -9.72
CA SER A 32 -8.76 -0.09 -11.09
C SER A 32 -10.05 -0.17 -11.92
N GLY A 33 -11.21 -0.06 -11.26
CA GLY A 33 -12.51 -0.32 -11.89
C GLY A 33 -12.69 -1.80 -12.27
N GLY A 34 -11.97 -2.71 -11.60
CA GLY A 34 -12.02 -4.14 -11.86
C GLY A 34 -11.16 -4.61 -13.03
N THR A 35 -10.35 -3.73 -13.60
CA THR A 35 -9.40 -4.06 -14.68
C THR A 35 -7.98 -4.04 -14.13
N VAL A 36 -7.25 -5.13 -14.32
CA VAL A 36 -5.88 -5.28 -13.77
C VAL A 36 -4.82 -4.95 -14.81
N PHE A 37 -5.05 -5.38 -16.05
CA PHE A 37 -4.14 -5.18 -17.17
C PHE A 37 -4.88 -4.62 -18.38
N ALA A 38 -4.14 -3.98 -19.26
CA ALA A 38 -4.58 -3.61 -20.59
C ALA A 38 -3.68 -4.25 -21.63
N ASP A 39 -4.27 -4.70 -22.74
CA ASP A 39 -3.47 -5.10 -23.90
C ASP A 39 -2.92 -3.86 -24.59
N ILE A 40 -1.60 -3.76 -24.64
CA ILE A 40 -0.87 -2.68 -25.31
C ILE A 40 0.12 -3.32 -26.26
N ASP A 41 -0.20 -3.26 -27.54
CA ASP A 41 0.64 -3.81 -28.60
C ASP A 41 0.95 -5.32 -28.37
N GLY A 42 -0.06 -6.09 -27.94
CA GLY A 42 0.04 -7.54 -27.66
C GLY A 42 0.72 -7.90 -26.34
N ARG A 43 0.86 -6.95 -25.42
CA ARG A 43 1.43 -7.16 -24.08
C ARG A 43 0.44 -6.74 -23.00
N ALA A 44 0.33 -7.57 -21.96
CA ALA A 44 -0.41 -7.21 -20.76
C ALA A 44 0.38 -6.17 -19.96
N GLU A 45 -0.06 -4.93 -20.00
CA GLU A 45 0.58 -3.81 -19.32
C GLU A 45 -0.28 -3.30 -18.16
N PRO A 46 0.32 -2.76 -17.08
CA PRO A 46 -0.44 -2.16 -16.00
C PRO A 46 -1.27 -0.98 -16.48
N LEU A 47 -2.39 -0.72 -15.82
CA LEU A 47 -3.15 0.51 -16.05
C LEU A 47 -2.31 1.71 -15.65
N ILE A 48 -2.38 2.78 -16.44
CA ILE A 48 -1.71 4.03 -16.13
C ILE A 48 -2.64 5.23 -16.26
N ARG A 49 -2.27 6.28 -15.52
CA ARG A 49 -2.86 7.61 -15.66
C ARG A 49 -1.75 8.66 -15.59
N PHE A 50 -1.57 9.42 -16.64
CA PHE A 50 -0.53 10.43 -16.74
C PHE A 50 -0.99 11.76 -16.15
N GLU A 51 -0.14 12.37 -15.32
CA GLU A 51 -0.40 13.62 -14.63
C GLU A 51 0.52 14.75 -15.15
N GLY A 52 0.07 15.47 -16.17
CA GLY A 52 0.86 16.50 -16.84
C GLY A 52 1.32 17.66 -15.94
N HIS A 53 0.70 17.85 -14.76
CA HIS A 53 1.16 18.84 -13.79
C HIS A 53 2.35 18.34 -12.96
N TYR A 54 2.50 17.03 -12.74
CA TYR A 54 3.72 16.42 -12.21
C TYR A 54 4.85 16.55 -13.23
N PHE A 55 4.56 16.23 -14.50
CA PHE A 55 5.55 16.36 -15.57
C PHE A 55 6.07 17.79 -15.67
N TYR A 56 5.17 18.77 -15.65
CA TYR A 56 5.54 20.20 -15.63
C TYR A 56 6.51 20.53 -14.49
N ARG A 57 6.27 20.04 -13.27
CA ARG A 57 7.09 20.35 -12.09
C ARG A 57 8.46 19.69 -12.12
N LEU A 58 8.54 18.47 -12.64
CA LEU A 58 9.77 17.67 -12.67
C LEU A 58 10.75 18.12 -13.75
N LEU A 59 10.27 18.80 -14.80
CA LEU A 59 11.11 19.21 -15.92
C LEU A 59 11.88 20.51 -15.67
N GLY A 60 13.15 20.55 -16.10
CA GLY A 60 13.92 21.78 -16.25
C GLY A 60 13.32 22.68 -17.36
N ARG A 61 13.68 23.97 -17.35
CA ARG A 61 13.04 25.02 -18.18
C ARG A 61 12.92 24.66 -19.66
N GLN A 62 13.99 24.19 -20.29
CA GLN A 62 14.01 23.89 -21.74
C GLN A 62 13.07 22.71 -22.09
N LYS A 63 13.17 21.58 -21.36
CA LYS A 63 12.30 20.42 -21.55
C LYS A 63 10.85 20.73 -21.22
N ARG A 64 10.63 21.57 -20.19
CA ARG A 64 9.29 22.04 -19.80
C ARG A 64 8.61 22.81 -20.93
N ASN A 65 9.31 23.74 -21.57
CA ASN A 65 8.76 24.49 -22.70
C ASN A 65 8.37 23.55 -23.85
N ARG A 66 9.22 22.59 -24.20
CA ARG A 66 8.91 21.56 -25.19
C ARG A 66 7.68 20.75 -24.82
N ALA A 67 7.57 20.32 -23.56
CA ALA A 67 6.44 19.54 -23.08
C ALA A 67 5.14 20.35 -23.07
N VAL A 68 5.18 21.64 -22.74
CA VAL A 68 4.00 22.54 -22.80
C VAL A 68 3.56 22.74 -24.25
N THR A 69 4.49 23.02 -25.16
CA THR A 69 4.17 23.17 -26.60
C THR A 69 3.59 21.89 -27.19
N ALA A 70 4.06 20.72 -26.74
CA ALA A 70 3.52 19.41 -27.14
C ALA A 70 2.19 19.04 -26.46
N GLY A 71 1.63 19.87 -25.58
CA GLY A 71 0.40 19.60 -24.83
C GLY A 71 0.52 18.53 -23.74
N LEU A 72 1.75 18.15 -23.36
CA LEU A 72 2.06 17.09 -22.40
C LEU A 72 2.24 17.61 -20.97
N ALA A 73 2.43 18.91 -20.78
CA ALA A 73 2.68 19.50 -19.47
C ALA A 73 1.87 20.78 -19.26
N HIS A 74 1.38 20.95 -18.03
CA HIS A 74 0.70 22.19 -17.63
C HIS A 74 0.82 22.36 -16.11
N HIS A 75 0.96 23.60 -15.62
CA HIS A 75 1.11 23.86 -14.17
C HIS A 75 -0.15 23.53 -13.35
N LYS A 76 -1.34 23.55 -13.95
CA LYS A 76 -2.61 23.20 -13.26
C LYS A 76 -2.95 21.74 -13.48
N ALA A 77 -3.33 21.05 -12.38
CA ALA A 77 -3.84 19.68 -12.43
C ALA A 77 -5.07 19.55 -13.34
N GLY A 78 -5.19 18.42 -14.05
CA GLY A 78 -6.32 18.09 -14.91
C GLY A 78 -6.38 18.83 -16.25
N LYS A 79 -5.43 19.75 -16.55
CA LYS A 79 -5.38 20.46 -17.83
C LYS A 79 -4.86 19.59 -18.98
N VAL A 80 -3.90 18.70 -18.70
CA VAL A 80 -3.54 17.64 -19.64
C VAL A 80 -4.54 16.51 -19.46
N ARG A 81 -5.39 16.31 -20.47
CA ARG A 81 -6.46 15.31 -20.41
C ARG A 81 -5.89 13.92 -20.69
N ASN A 82 -6.23 12.95 -19.84
CA ASN A 82 -5.99 11.56 -20.17
C ASN A 82 -7.00 11.05 -21.18
N PRO A 83 -6.57 10.38 -22.25
CA PRO A 83 -7.48 9.69 -23.17
C PRO A 83 -8.29 8.62 -22.43
N ARG A 84 -9.44 8.21 -23.00
CA ARG A 84 -10.30 7.19 -22.40
C ARG A 84 -9.67 5.80 -22.38
N GLY A 85 -8.99 5.40 -23.47
CA GLY A 85 -8.38 4.07 -23.61
C GLY A 85 -6.95 3.99 -23.06
N GLN A 86 -6.56 2.84 -22.54
CA GLN A 86 -5.22 2.62 -22.00
C GLN A 86 -4.14 2.67 -23.09
N ALA A 87 -4.37 2.13 -24.29
CA ALA A 87 -3.43 2.23 -25.40
C ALA A 87 -3.06 3.69 -25.71
N ALA A 88 -4.04 4.59 -25.72
CA ALA A 88 -3.81 6.01 -25.94
C ALA A 88 -3.08 6.67 -24.75
N ARG A 89 -3.32 6.25 -23.51
CA ARG A 89 -2.56 6.71 -22.32
C ARG A 89 -1.10 6.28 -22.37
N TRP A 90 -0.84 5.05 -22.78
CA TRP A 90 0.50 4.54 -22.99
C TRP A 90 1.21 5.27 -24.13
N SER A 91 0.50 5.64 -25.22
CA SER A 91 1.03 6.49 -26.28
C SER A 91 1.40 7.87 -25.75
N LEU A 92 0.54 8.48 -24.92
CA LEU A 92 0.82 9.77 -24.26
C LEU A 92 2.07 9.67 -23.37
N LEU A 93 2.21 8.61 -22.58
CA LEU A 93 3.38 8.37 -21.76
C LEU A 93 4.65 8.21 -22.61
N ARG A 94 4.59 7.45 -23.72
CA ARG A 94 5.73 7.32 -24.67
C ARG A 94 6.19 8.67 -25.24
N GLN A 95 5.25 9.53 -25.60
CA GLN A 95 5.57 10.89 -26.06
C GLN A 95 6.25 11.72 -24.96
N ALA A 96 5.79 11.64 -23.73
CA ALA A 96 6.43 12.29 -22.59
C ALA A 96 7.83 11.73 -22.32
N CYS A 97 8.02 10.41 -22.41
CA CYS A 97 9.33 9.74 -22.29
C CYS A 97 10.34 10.21 -23.33
N ALA A 98 9.91 10.56 -24.54
CA ALA A 98 10.79 11.12 -25.59
C ALA A 98 11.31 12.52 -25.23
N ILE A 99 10.71 13.22 -24.29
CA ILE A 99 11.21 14.52 -23.78
C ILE A 99 12.10 14.29 -22.55
N ASP A 100 11.61 13.53 -21.58
CA ASP A 100 12.34 13.15 -20.37
C ASP A 100 11.70 11.89 -19.78
N ARG A 101 12.43 10.77 -19.89
CA ARG A 101 11.93 9.46 -19.48
C ARG A 101 11.67 9.37 -17.98
N ASP A 102 12.61 9.79 -17.17
CA ASP A 102 12.50 9.70 -15.71
C ASP A 102 11.36 10.58 -15.18
N ALA A 103 11.27 11.81 -15.64
CA ALA A 103 10.19 12.71 -15.29
C ALA A 103 8.83 12.17 -15.77
N ALA A 104 8.76 11.55 -16.96
CA ALA A 104 7.53 10.97 -17.48
C ALA A 104 7.03 9.78 -16.65
N LEU A 105 7.92 8.83 -16.31
CA LEU A 105 7.59 7.68 -15.49
C LEU A 105 7.14 8.08 -14.08
N GLN A 106 7.78 9.09 -13.49
CA GLN A 106 7.39 9.66 -12.21
C GLN A 106 6.03 10.39 -12.26
N SER A 107 5.64 10.85 -13.45
CA SER A 107 4.40 11.61 -13.67
C SER A 107 3.18 10.74 -13.99
N ALA A 108 3.32 9.44 -13.98
CA ALA A 108 2.21 8.50 -14.13
C ALA A 108 1.88 7.81 -12.82
N SER A 109 0.60 7.51 -12.60
CA SER A 109 0.16 6.52 -11.61
C SER A 109 0.12 5.15 -12.27
N TRP A 110 0.38 4.09 -11.49
CA TRP A 110 0.67 2.75 -11.99
C TRP A 110 -0.18 1.68 -11.32
N GLY A 111 -0.65 0.75 -12.13
CA GLY A 111 -1.24 -0.52 -11.71
C GLY A 111 -2.56 -0.39 -10.97
N VAL A 112 -2.93 -1.47 -10.27
CA VAL A 112 -4.22 -1.60 -9.57
C VAL A 112 -4.38 -0.62 -8.40
N GLY A 113 -3.29 -0.21 -7.77
CA GLY A 113 -3.30 0.77 -6.69
C GLY A 113 -3.21 2.23 -7.17
N GLN A 114 -3.03 2.47 -8.46
CA GLN A 114 -2.86 3.81 -9.04
C GLN A 114 -1.83 4.67 -8.30
N VAL A 115 -0.74 4.06 -7.81
CA VAL A 115 0.31 4.75 -7.07
C VAL A 115 1.20 5.55 -8.01
N MET A 116 1.45 6.82 -7.66
CA MET A 116 2.29 7.70 -8.49
C MET A 116 3.75 7.23 -8.54
N GLY A 117 4.33 7.18 -9.72
CA GLY A 117 5.74 6.88 -9.92
C GLY A 117 6.68 7.84 -9.17
N ALA A 118 6.24 9.09 -8.91
CA ALA A 118 6.98 10.05 -8.10
C ALA A 118 7.28 9.57 -6.67
N HIS A 119 6.56 8.56 -6.18
CA HIS A 119 6.76 8.00 -4.84
C HIS A 119 7.87 6.92 -4.77
N TRP A 120 8.53 6.59 -5.90
CA TRP A 120 9.49 5.51 -5.96
C TRP A 120 10.53 5.53 -4.84
N ARG A 121 11.12 6.72 -4.56
CA ARG A 121 12.13 6.87 -3.50
C ARG A 121 11.53 6.71 -2.10
N TRP A 122 10.35 7.30 -1.88
CA TRP A 122 9.63 7.20 -0.62
C TRP A 122 9.17 5.78 -0.33
N LEU A 123 8.93 4.98 -1.38
CA LEU A 123 8.59 3.55 -1.28
C LEU A 123 9.82 2.62 -1.28
N ASP A 124 11.02 3.19 -1.11
CA ASP A 124 12.31 2.46 -1.03
C ASP A 124 12.66 1.66 -2.29
N TYR A 125 12.24 2.13 -3.46
CA TYR A 125 12.76 1.60 -4.72
C TYR A 125 14.09 2.27 -5.09
N ALA A 126 15.01 1.52 -5.70
CA ALA A 126 16.33 2.03 -6.09
C ALA A 126 16.26 3.10 -7.20
N SER A 127 15.21 3.07 -8.03
CA SER A 127 14.97 4.02 -9.11
C SER A 127 13.50 4.00 -9.53
N VAL A 128 13.07 4.99 -10.33
CA VAL A 128 11.75 4.95 -10.95
C VAL A 128 11.61 3.77 -11.92
N ASP A 129 12.71 3.34 -12.55
CA ASP A 129 12.73 2.15 -13.40
C ASP A 129 12.46 0.87 -12.60
N ALA A 130 13.07 0.73 -11.41
CA ALA A 130 12.81 -0.40 -10.51
C ALA A 130 11.34 -0.44 -10.06
N PHE A 131 10.75 0.72 -9.75
CA PHE A 131 9.32 0.84 -9.43
C PHE A 131 8.43 0.43 -10.62
N VAL A 132 8.73 0.92 -11.83
CA VAL A 132 7.97 0.58 -13.05
C VAL A 132 8.13 -0.90 -13.43
N TRP A 133 9.33 -1.45 -13.24
CA TRP A 133 9.56 -2.90 -13.42
C TRP A 133 8.68 -3.71 -12.48
N GLU A 134 8.60 -3.33 -11.21
CA GLU A 134 7.73 -3.98 -10.23
C GLU A 134 6.26 -3.91 -10.65
N ALA A 135 5.78 -2.74 -11.11
CA ALA A 135 4.40 -2.58 -11.60
C ALA A 135 4.11 -3.47 -12.83
N ARG A 136 5.11 -3.79 -13.65
CA ARG A 136 5.00 -4.62 -14.86
C ARG A 136 5.24 -6.10 -14.62
N ARG A 137 5.74 -6.48 -13.45
CA ARG A 137 6.04 -7.88 -13.08
C ARG A 137 4.79 -8.77 -12.99
N GLY A 138 3.61 -8.17 -12.79
CA GLY A 138 2.33 -8.87 -12.66
C GLY A 138 1.42 -8.23 -11.63
N LEU A 139 0.31 -8.90 -11.33
CA LEU A 139 -0.62 -8.43 -10.30
C LEU A 139 0.05 -8.34 -8.92
N GLU A 140 0.86 -9.33 -8.58
CA GLU A 140 1.62 -9.35 -7.32
C GLU A 140 2.49 -8.09 -7.15
N GLY A 141 3.23 -7.68 -8.18
CA GLY A 141 4.07 -6.49 -8.13
C GLY A 141 3.26 -5.20 -8.01
N GLN A 142 2.10 -5.12 -8.68
CA GLN A 142 1.20 -3.97 -8.55
C GLN A 142 0.61 -3.87 -7.13
N VAL A 143 0.24 -5.00 -6.55
CA VAL A 143 -0.27 -5.09 -5.17
C VAL A 143 0.84 -4.77 -4.16
N GLU A 144 2.06 -5.25 -4.37
CA GLU A 144 3.20 -4.93 -3.51
C GLU A 144 3.44 -3.41 -3.44
N ILE A 145 3.41 -2.71 -4.59
CA ILE A 145 3.50 -1.23 -4.63
C ILE A 145 2.37 -0.59 -3.83
N MET A 146 1.14 -1.09 -3.99
CA MET A 146 -0.03 -0.58 -3.29
C MET A 146 0.07 -0.79 -1.78
N LEU A 147 0.48 -1.97 -1.34
CA LEU A 147 0.64 -2.28 0.08
C LEU A 147 1.76 -1.46 0.73
N ARG A 148 2.90 -1.29 0.05
CA ARG A 148 3.96 -0.38 0.51
C ARG A 148 3.47 1.05 0.67
N PHE A 149 2.65 1.51 -0.28
CA PHE A 149 2.05 2.84 -0.17
C PHE A 149 1.12 2.94 1.04
N ILE A 150 0.23 1.97 1.24
CA ILE A 150 -0.70 1.90 2.39
C ILE A 150 0.09 1.92 3.71
N GLU A 151 1.13 1.12 3.81
CA GLU A 151 1.99 1.03 4.99
C GLU A 151 2.72 2.35 5.28
N LYS A 152 3.41 2.91 4.27
CA LYS A 152 4.18 4.16 4.40
C LYS A 152 3.29 5.38 4.67
N ALA A 153 2.06 5.38 4.15
CA ALA A 153 1.09 6.42 4.41
C ALA A 153 0.38 6.28 5.78
N GLY A 154 0.69 5.24 6.57
CA GLY A 154 0.06 4.97 7.86
C GLY A 154 -1.40 4.57 7.75
N LEU A 155 -1.81 3.94 6.63
CA LEU A 155 -3.20 3.57 6.35
C LEU A 155 -3.50 2.09 6.62
N ALA A 156 -2.53 1.34 7.14
CA ALA A 156 -2.70 -0.08 7.42
C ALA A 156 -3.83 -0.33 8.44
N ASP A 157 -3.92 0.51 9.47
CA ASP A 157 -4.95 0.40 10.51
C ASP A 157 -6.35 0.69 10.00
N GLU A 158 -6.50 1.70 9.15
CA GLU A 158 -7.76 2.02 8.51
C GLU A 158 -8.24 0.87 7.63
N LEU A 159 -7.32 0.24 6.89
CA LEU A 159 -7.63 -0.91 6.06
C LEU A 159 -8.04 -2.12 6.92
N LEU A 160 -7.29 -2.42 7.97
CA LEU A 160 -7.52 -3.54 8.88
C LEU A 160 -8.80 -3.37 9.70
N SER A 161 -9.05 -2.17 10.22
CA SER A 161 -10.27 -1.84 10.98
C SER A 161 -11.49 -1.59 10.10
N ARG A 162 -11.31 -1.60 8.78
CA ARG A 162 -12.34 -1.26 7.79
C ARG A 162 -12.90 0.14 7.98
N ASN A 163 -12.05 1.05 8.46
CA ASN A 163 -12.36 2.47 8.52
C ASN A 163 -12.27 3.09 7.13
N TRP A 164 -13.25 2.77 6.28
CA TRP A 164 -13.26 3.20 4.87
C TRP A 164 -13.20 4.71 4.69
N ARG A 165 -13.71 5.47 5.66
CA ARG A 165 -13.66 6.93 5.64
C ARG A 165 -12.21 7.43 5.87
N GLY A 166 -11.54 6.91 6.89
CA GLY A 166 -10.14 7.22 7.20
C GLY A 166 -9.24 6.79 6.04
N PHE A 167 -9.41 5.56 5.56
CA PHE A 167 -8.66 5.02 4.44
C PHE A 167 -8.82 5.88 3.17
N ALA A 168 -10.05 6.14 2.73
CA ALA A 168 -10.32 6.94 1.53
C ALA A 168 -9.79 8.37 1.65
N ARG A 169 -9.85 8.98 2.84
CA ARG A 169 -9.27 10.30 3.08
C ARG A 169 -7.75 10.32 2.90
N GLY A 170 -7.06 9.31 3.44
CA GLY A 170 -5.60 9.20 3.34
C GLY A 170 -5.15 8.77 1.95
N TYR A 171 -5.82 7.79 1.35
CA TYR A 171 -5.44 7.21 0.05
C TYR A 171 -5.81 8.11 -1.15
N ASN A 172 -7.05 8.60 -1.18
CA ASN A 172 -7.60 9.38 -2.30
C ASN A 172 -7.56 10.89 -2.07
N GLY A 173 -7.10 11.33 -0.88
CA GLY A 173 -6.98 12.73 -0.53
C GLY A 173 -8.31 13.38 -0.09
N PRO A 174 -8.30 14.70 0.22
CA PRO A 174 -9.42 15.38 0.88
C PRO A 174 -10.72 15.42 0.07
N ALA A 175 -10.64 15.21 -1.25
CA ALA A 175 -11.82 15.21 -2.12
C ALA A 175 -12.55 13.85 -2.17
N TYR A 176 -12.11 12.85 -1.41
CA TYR A 176 -12.65 11.48 -1.43
C TYR A 176 -14.18 11.40 -1.29
N ALA A 177 -14.75 12.22 -0.40
CA ALA A 177 -16.18 12.22 -0.14
C ALA A 177 -17.01 12.72 -1.34
N ARG A 178 -16.47 13.68 -2.11
CA ARG A 178 -17.10 14.18 -3.35
C ARG A 178 -17.27 13.08 -4.38
N TYR A 179 -16.31 12.14 -4.44
CA TYR A 179 -16.31 11.03 -5.38
C TYR A 179 -16.87 9.73 -4.78
N GLY A 180 -17.25 9.74 -3.50
CA GLY A 180 -17.85 8.64 -2.78
C GLY A 180 -16.92 7.43 -2.59
N TYR A 181 -15.62 7.64 -2.48
CA TYR A 181 -14.64 6.56 -2.35
C TYR A 181 -14.89 5.69 -1.12
N ASP A 182 -15.23 6.29 0.02
CA ASP A 182 -15.58 5.58 1.26
C ASP A 182 -16.75 4.61 1.09
N ARG A 183 -17.81 5.06 0.41
CA ARG A 183 -19.01 4.22 0.12
C ARG A 183 -18.70 3.14 -0.89
N LYS A 184 -17.88 3.45 -1.93
CA LYS A 184 -17.47 2.47 -2.94
C LYS A 184 -16.67 1.35 -2.31
N LEU A 185 -15.71 1.68 -1.44
CA LEU A 185 -14.90 0.71 -0.71
C LEU A 185 -15.76 -0.18 0.22
N ALA A 186 -16.67 0.43 1.00
CA ALA A 186 -17.58 -0.32 1.86
C ALA A 186 -18.46 -1.29 1.09
N ASN A 187 -19.02 -0.84 -0.06
CA ASN A 187 -19.86 -1.67 -0.91
C ASN A 187 -19.07 -2.81 -1.57
N ALA A 188 -17.90 -2.52 -2.13
CA ALA A 188 -17.04 -3.53 -2.74
C ALA A 188 -16.60 -4.58 -1.70
N TYR A 189 -16.21 -4.14 -0.50
CA TYR A 189 -15.90 -5.06 0.60
C TYR A 189 -17.07 -5.97 0.94
N GLY A 190 -18.29 -5.41 1.07
CA GLY A 190 -19.50 -6.19 1.32
C GLY A 190 -19.75 -7.27 0.27
N GLN A 191 -19.53 -6.95 -1.01
CA GLN A 191 -19.68 -7.89 -2.12
C GLN A 191 -18.64 -9.01 -2.07
N TYR A 192 -17.36 -8.70 -1.82
CA TYR A 192 -16.30 -9.69 -1.78
C TYR A 192 -16.34 -10.58 -0.54
N ARG A 193 -16.87 -10.08 0.59
CA ARG A 193 -17.03 -10.87 1.81
C ARG A 193 -18.10 -11.98 1.70
N VAL A 194 -19.13 -11.78 0.86
CA VAL A 194 -20.31 -12.68 0.77
C VAL A 194 -20.37 -13.45 -0.56
N ALA A 195 -19.41 -13.30 -1.48
CA ALA A 195 -19.47 -13.99 -2.78
C ALA A 195 -19.44 -15.52 -2.63
N PRO A 196 -20.24 -16.29 -3.40
CA PRO A 196 -20.17 -17.75 -3.43
C PRO A 196 -18.75 -18.19 -3.82
N GLY A 197 -18.15 -19.05 -3.01
CA GLY A 197 -16.74 -19.44 -3.07
C GLY A 197 -15.92 -18.85 -1.92
N ASN A 198 -16.42 -17.83 -1.23
CA ASN A 198 -15.79 -17.23 -0.06
C ASN A 198 -16.34 -17.80 1.28
N ALA A 199 -17.16 -18.86 1.26
CA ALA A 199 -17.59 -19.53 2.48
C ALA A 199 -16.37 -20.08 3.27
N ASP A 200 -15.35 -20.56 2.56
CA ASP A 200 -14.06 -20.93 3.15
C ASP A 200 -13.25 -19.69 3.58
N MET A 201 -13.41 -18.55 2.90
CA MET A 201 -12.79 -17.27 3.30
C MET A 201 -13.42 -16.71 4.57
N ALA A 202 -14.74 -16.79 4.77
CA ALA A 202 -15.39 -16.36 6.01
C ALA A 202 -14.95 -17.25 7.19
N ALA A 203 -14.67 -18.53 6.94
CA ALA A 203 -14.08 -19.45 7.92
C ALA A 203 -12.57 -19.20 8.11
N SER A 204 -11.86 -18.80 7.06
CA SER A 204 -10.45 -18.38 7.11
C SER A 204 -10.31 -17.02 7.82
N THR A 205 -11.19 -16.07 7.56
CA THR A 205 -11.23 -14.77 8.27
C THR A 205 -11.53 -14.93 9.77
N LYS A 206 -12.29 -15.96 10.16
CA LYS A 206 -12.44 -16.32 11.57
C LYS A 206 -11.21 -17.01 12.16
N ARG A 207 -10.40 -17.71 11.35
CA ARG A 207 -9.13 -18.32 11.76
C ARG A 207 -7.96 -17.36 11.73
N HIS A 208 -8.03 -16.33 10.90
CA HIS A 208 -7.06 -15.26 10.81
C HIS A 208 -7.73 -13.92 11.17
N ALA A 209 -8.34 -13.84 12.37
CA ALA A 209 -8.48 -12.55 13.02
C ALA A 209 -7.04 -12.03 13.14
N VAL A 210 -6.66 -11.11 12.25
CA VAL A 210 -5.33 -10.51 12.29
C VAL A 210 -5.17 -9.93 13.67
N LEU A 211 -4.35 -10.58 14.48
CA LEU A 211 -4.09 -10.15 15.84
C LEU A 211 -3.35 -8.83 15.76
N LEU A 212 -4.05 -7.75 16.05
CA LEU A 212 -3.48 -6.43 16.19
C LEU A 212 -3.54 -6.05 17.66
N LEU A 213 -2.39 -5.69 18.22
CA LEU A 213 -2.31 -5.11 19.55
C LEU A 213 -1.70 -3.73 19.46
N ARG A 214 -2.34 -2.75 20.10
CA ARG A 214 -1.96 -1.34 20.07
C ARG A 214 -2.13 -0.68 21.41
N PHE A 215 -1.62 0.52 21.53
CA PHE A 215 -1.78 1.33 22.75
C PHE A 215 -3.23 1.38 23.24
N GLY A 216 -3.44 1.08 24.51
CA GLY A 216 -4.75 1.01 25.17
C GLY A 216 -5.37 -0.39 25.19
N ASP A 217 -4.86 -1.37 24.44
CA ASP A 217 -5.34 -2.75 24.51
C ASP A 217 -4.95 -3.42 25.83
N ARG A 218 -5.76 -4.39 26.27
CA ARG A 218 -5.54 -5.11 27.53
C ARG A 218 -5.85 -6.60 27.40
N GLY A 219 -5.19 -7.40 28.25
CA GLY A 219 -5.52 -8.81 28.43
C GLY A 219 -4.38 -9.78 28.09
N GLU A 220 -4.70 -11.07 27.93
CA GLU A 220 -3.71 -12.14 27.78
C GLU A 220 -2.86 -12.04 26.52
N LEU A 221 -3.42 -11.50 25.44
CA LEU A 221 -2.69 -11.30 24.20
C LEU A 221 -1.61 -10.22 24.33
N VAL A 222 -1.88 -9.18 25.13
CA VAL A 222 -0.87 -8.15 25.46
C VAL A 222 0.21 -8.75 26.35
N LYS A 223 -0.13 -9.60 27.32
CA LYS A 223 0.87 -10.34 28.11
C LYS A 223 1.74 -11.23 27.22
N ALA A 224 1.16 -11.88 26.22
CA ALA A 224 1.91 -12.69 25.27
C ALA A 224 2.92 -11.84 24.48
N LEU A 225 2.50 -10.67 23.99
CA LEU A 225 3.37 -9.70 23.31
C LEU A 225 4.51 -9.22 24.23
N GLN A 226 4.19 -8.82 25.47
CA GLN A 226 5.19 -8.38 26.45
C GLN A 226 6.22 -9.48 26.74
N ARG A 227 5.79 -10.75 26.88
CA ARG A 227 6.72 -11.90 27.04
C ARG A 227 7.62 -12.08 25.81
N GLN A 228 7.07 -11.91 24.59
CA GLN A 228 7.85 -12.01 23.36
C GLN A 228 8.89 -10.88 23.29
N LEU A 229 8.49 -9.64 23.53
CA LEU A 229 9.43 -8.50 23.57
C LEU A 229 10.54 -8.74 24.62
N ASN A 230 10.18 -9.27 25.80
CA ASN A 230 11.17 -9.59 26.83
C ASN A 230 12.17 -10.68 26.38
N ARG A 231 11.77 -11.65 25.54
CA ARG A 231 12.70 -12.61 24.92
C ARG A 231 13.69 -11.93 23.96
N HIS A 232 13.33 -10.78 23.42
CA HIS A 232 14.20 -9.95 22.58
C HIS A 232 15.01 -8.90 23.37
N GLY A 233 15.07 -9.05 24.72
CA GLY A 233 15.91 -8.25 25.59
C GLY A 233 15.27 -6.97 26.15
N PHE A 234 13.96 -6.77 25.96
CA PHE A 234 13.23 -5.70 26.62
C PHE A 234 12.86 -6.13 28.05
N LEU A 235 12.77 -5.16 28.95
CA LEU A 235 12.42 -5.39 30.35
C LEU A 235 11.04 -4.77 30.64
N LEU A 236 9.98 -5.45 30.20
CA LEU A 236 8.62 -5.00 30.39
C LEU A 236 7.94 -5.76 31.55
N PRO A 237 7.13 -5.10 32.36
CA PRO A 237 6.17 -5.79 33.19
C PRO A 237 5.20 -6.57 32.32
N VAL A 238 4.90 -7.81 32.68
CA VAL A 238 3.92 -8.65 31.96
C VAL A 238 2.57 -8.48 32.66
N ASP A 239 2.04 -7.25 32.60
CA ASP A 239 0.81 -6.84 33.28
C ASP A 239 -0.44 -6.97 32.40
N GLY A 240 -0.25 -7.10 31.09
CA GLY A 240 -1.33 -7.17 30.12
C GLY A 240 -1.94 -5.81 29.78
N ASP A 241 -1.26 -4.72 30.10
CA ASP A 241 -1.64 -3.37 29.67
C ASP A 241 -0.69 -2.89 28.56
N PHE A 242 -1.23 -2.60 27.39
CA PHE A 242 -0.45 -2.02 26.30
C PHE A 242 -0.28 -0.51 26.54
N GLY A 243 0.50 -0.21 27.56
CA GLY A 243 0.83 1.16 27.94
C GLY A 243 2.00 1.76 27.16
N PRO A 244 2.47 2.96 27.59
CA PRO A 244 3.57 3.66 26.91
C PRO A 244 4.87 2.86 26.83
N LEU A 245 5.18 2.06 27.86
CA LEU A 245 6.39 1.22 27.91
C LEU A 245 6.33 0.09 26.87
N THR A 246 5.19 -0.59 26.76
CA THR A 246 4.96 -1.64 25.77
C THR A 246 5.06 -1.08 24.35
N ARG A 247 4.47 0.09 24.11
CA ARG A 247 4.54 0.79 22.84
C ARG A 247 5.99 1.15 22.47
N ALA A 248 6.73 1.80 23.35
CA ALA A 248 8.11 2.20 23.10
C ALA A 248 9.04 1.00 22.84
N ALA A 249 8.84 -0.10 23.57
CA ALA A 249 9.58 -1.33 23.34
C ALA A 249 9.27 -1.94 21.98
N LEU A 250 8.00 -1.95 21.58
CA LEU A 250 7.59 -2.45 20.27
C LEU A 250 8.14 -1.59 19.12
N GLU A 251 8.06 -0.25 19.20
CA GLU A 251 8.63 0.67 18.21
C GLU A 251 10.14 0.46 18.06
N THR A 252 10.83 0.27 19.19
CA THR A 252 12.27 -0.04 19.18
C THR A 252 12.54 -1.40 18.53
N PHE A 253 11.77 -2.43 18.86
CA PHE A 253 11.88 -3.76 18.26
C PHE A 253 11.62 -3.72 16.75
N GLN A 254 10.59 -3.01 16.32
CA GLN A 254 10.23 -2.82 14.90
C GLN A 254 11.40 -2.19 14.14
N THR A 255 11.97 -1.11 14.67
CA THR A 255 13.17 -0.46 14.09
C THR A 255 14.33 -1.43 13.95
N GLN A 256 14.66 -2.20 15.00
CA GLN A 256 15.74 -3.18 15.00
C GLN A 256 15.51 -4.34 14.03
N SER A 257 14.24 -4.65 13.77
CA SER A 257 13.80 -5.71 12.85
C SER A 257 13.63 -5.23 11.40
N GLY A 258 13.92 -3.94 11.12
CA GLY A 258 13.72 -3.35 9.79
C GLY A 258 12.25 -3.17 9.41
N LEU A 259 11.37 -3.12 10.41
CA LEU A 259 9.94 -2.85 10.23
C LEU A 259 9.64 -1.36 10.42
N VAL A 260 8.46 -0.92 9.95
CA VAL A 260 7.94 0.40 10.30
C VAL A 260 7.68 0.45 11.80
N ALA A 261 8.21 1.45 12.48
CA ALA A 261 8.05 1.62 13.92
C ALA A 261 6.75 2.41 14.22
N ASP A 262 5.60 1.77 13.98
CA ASP A 262 4.26 2.35 14.18
C ASP A 262 3.69 2.09 15.58
N GLY A 263 4.34 1.25 16.37
CA GLY A 263 3.91 0.87 17.70
C GLY A 263 2.68 -0.04 17.71
N ILE A 264 2.38 -0.71 16.58
CA ILE A 264 1.27 -1.66 16.43
C ILE A 264 1.82 -3.05 16.20
N ALA A 265 1.52 -3.99 17.07
CA ALA A 265 1.90 -5.38 16.90
C ALA A 265 0.93 -6.08 15.94
N GLY A 266 1.26 -6.02 14.65
CA GLY A 266 0.59 -6.74 13.58
C GLY A 266 1.35 -8.01 13.14
N PRO A 267 0.90 -8.68 12.06
CA PRO A 267 1.48 -9.94 11.58
C PRO A 267 3.00 -9.88 11.37
N LYS A 268 3.49 -8.81 10.76
CA LYS A 268 4.94 -8.62 10.53
C LYS A 268 5.72 -8.55 11.84
N SER A 269 5.17 -7.85 12.84
CA SER A 269 5.77 -7.77 14.17
C SER A 269 5.77 -9.13 14.86
N PHE A 270 4.67 -9.90 14.78
CA PHE A 270 4.60 -11.24 15.37
C PHE A 270 5.54 -12.22 14.67
N ILE A 271 5.60 -12.23 13.33
CA ILE A 271 6.57 -13.05 12.57
C ILE A 271 8.01 -12.70 12.95
N ALA A 272 8.32 -11.42 13.13
CA ALA A 272 9.65 -11.00 13.55
C ALA A 272 9.97 -11.42 14.99
N LEU A 273 8.97 -11.37 15.89
CA LEU A 273 9.10 -11.79 17.30
C LEU A 273 9.27 -13.32 17.47
N GLU A 274 8.84 -14.12 16.50
CA GLU A 274 9.06 -15.58 16.51
C GLU A 274 10.50 -15.97 16.15
N ARG A 275 11.27 -15.07 15.54
CA ARG A 275 12.67 -15.33 15.21
C ARG A 275 13.50 -15.34 16.50
N PRO A 276 14.56 -16.18 16.59
CA PRO A 276 15.43 -16.15 17.74
C PRO A 276 16.09 -14.77 17.92
N ALA A 277 16.14 -14.29 19.16
CA ALA A 277 16.81 -13.03 19.48
C ALA A 277 18.28 -13.07 19.02
N LYS A 278 18.73 -12.00 18.38
CA LYS A 278 20.15 -11.88 18.00
C LYS A 278 21.00 -11.90 19.28
N ALA A 279 21.94 -12.83 19.39
CA ALA A 279 22.85 -12.90 20.51
C ALA A 279 23.63 -11.57 20.64
N GLY A 280 23.42 -10.83 21.72
CA GLY A 280 24.17 -9.61 22.02
C GLY A 280 23.41 -8.35 22.41
N SER A 281 22.07 -8.33 22.42
CA SER A 281 21.30 -7.13 22.79
C SER A 281 20.75 -7.18 24.23
N VAL A 282 21.62 -7.01 25.21
CA VAL A 282 21.18 -6.67 26.57
C VAL A 282 21.17 -5.13 26.66
N PHE A 283 20.01 -4.52 26.60
CA PHE A 283 19.85 -3.09 26.84
C PHE A 283 19.94 -2.80 28.34
N ARG A 284 21.02 -2.15 28.76
CA ARG A 284 21.04 -1.41 30.02
C ARG A 284 20.33 -0.08 29.78
N GLN A 285 19.17 0.12 30.37
CA GLN A 285 18.60 1.47 30.50
C GLN A 285 19.55 2.30 31.35
N SER A 286 20.12 3.37 30.75
CA SER A 286 20.76 4.45 31.52
C SER A 286 19.63 5.18 32.23
N ALA A 287 19.59 5.07 33.55
CA ALA A 287 18.81 5.95 34.39
C ALA A 287 19.43 7.36 34.33
N ALA A 288 18.69 8.33 33.91
CA ALA A 288 18.90 9.75 34.15
C ALA A 288 17.54 10.38 34.43
#